data_dd02b4ad8586aff0fc32e9835cd46dd4
#
_entry.id   dd02b4ad8586aff0fc32e9835cd46dd4
#
_cell.length_a   1.000
_cell.length_b   1.000
_cell.length_c   1.000
_cell.angle_alpha   90.00
_cell.angle_beta   90.00
_cell.angle_gamma   90.00
#
_symmetry.space_group_name_H-M   'P 1'
#
loop_
_entity.id
_entity.type
_entity.pdbx_description
1 polymer ?
#
loop_
_entity_poly.entity_id
_entity_poly.type
_entity_poly.pdbx_seq_one_letter_code
_entity_poly.pdbx_strand_id
1 'polypeptide(L)'
;MFIGRTAEMSELNRLYGTGSFEMPVIYGRRRVGKTRLITEFIQGKKAIYFQARRTNAEVNLHGFSQAILAGSVGAAGVSFRSFDEAFDALATMARTERLIVVIDEYPYLAQSNPEISSLLQDKIDHLYKETKLMLILCGSSLSFMEEQVLGYESPLYGRRTAQFKIMPLDFTTTLGLWHSMGREDAAVCYGMTGGIPAYIEKVDPAAPLKDNIKRLFLTPTGYLFEEPSNLLLQECRNPEQYDAIVQAIAQGRSRISEIASSTGIPASNVKSYVDKLASLGIVERELPLNETSNKRAVYLLSDQMFRFWYKFVPQNIGLIQNDMAEMAYKRIEPHISDYMGTVFELICKQYVYELARAGQLDVVPASVGRWWGTDNRTHTQEEIDLIVDDGEGTALFAECKWRNEPAGADVLQKLVHRSELFRRQRKSYALFSKSGFTQGCRDAAESRGDVKLISLAEM
;
A
#
# COMPACT_ATOMS: atom_id res chain seq x y z
N MET A 1 4.12 9.65 16.72
CA MET A 1 5.20 10.25 15.89
C MET A 1 4.76 10.23 14.45
N PHE A 2 5.03 11.27 13.63
CA PHE A 2 4.81 11.28 12.18
C PHE A 2 6.13 10.92 11.50
N ILE A 3 6.14 9.86 10.69
CA ILE A 3 7.35 9.41 9.98
C ILE A 3 7.02 9.05 8.53
N GLY A 4 8.05 9.05 7.71
CA GLY A 4 7.90 8.88 6.28
C GLY A 4 7.19 10.09 5.65
N ARG A 5 6.72 9.95 4.45
CA ARG A 5 5.94 11.00 3.76
C ARG A 5 6.72 12.29 3.49
N THR A 6 8.05 12.23 3.49
CA THR A 6 8.89 13.42 3.26
C THR A 6 8.64 14.01 1.87
N ALA A 7 8.50 13.16 0.86
CA ALA A 7 8.23 13.59 -0.51
C ALA A 7 6.85 14.23 -0.64
N GLU A 8 5.80 13.59 -0.07
CA GLU A 8 4.44 14.12 -0.09
C GLU A 8 4.36 15.45 0.67
N MET A 9 5.00 15.53 1.83
CA MET A 9 5.03 16.76 2.64
C MET A 9 5.79 17.90 1.93
N SER A 10 6.91 17.59 1.30
CA SER A 10 7.70 18.55 0.52
C SER A 10 6.86 19.12 -0.64
N GLU A 11 6.19 18.27 -1.39
CA GLU A 11 5.37 18.70 -2.52
C GLU A 11 4.13 19.50 -2.07
N LEU A 12 3.45 19.08 -0.98
CA LEU A 12 2.34 19.85 -0.40
C LEU A 12 2.80 21.26 0.06
N ASN A 13 3.99 21.36 0.66
CA ASN A 13 4.57 22.65 1.05
C ASN A 13 4.97 23.49 -0.17
N ARG A 14 5.49 22.89 -1.24
CA ARG A 14 5.76 23.58 -2.51
C ARG A 14 4.49 24.18 -3.11
N LEU A 15 3.40 23.40 -3.19
CA LEU A 15 2.09 23.85 -3.67
C LEU A 15 1.50 24.97 -2.77
N TYR A 16 1.67 24.86 -1.46
CA TYR A 16 1.25 25.92 -0.54
C TYR A 16 2.00 27.22 -0.79
N GLY A 17 3.29 27.13 -1.11
CA GLY A 17 4.17 28.28 -1.35
C GLY A 17 3.92 29.02 -2.68
N THR A 18 3.17 28.46 -3.64
CA THR A 18 2.88 29.13 -4.92
C THR A 18 2.03 30.39 -4.73
N GLY A 19 1.21 30.44 -3.68
CA GLY A 19 0.30 31.54 -3.40
C GLY A 19 -0.86 31.68 -4.41
N SER A 20 -0.97 30.80 -5.40
CA SER A 20 -2.04 30.72 -6.40
C SER A 20 -3.01 29.57 -6.08
N PHE A 21 -4.10 29.46 -6.85
CA PHE A 21 -5.01 28.34 -6.72
C PHE A 21 -4.31 27.01 -6.93
N GLU A 22 -4.54 26.06 -6.01
CA GLU A 22 -4.04 24.69 -6.10
C GLU A 22 -5.13 23.70 -5.71
N MET A 23 -5.21 22.58 -6.43
CA MET A 23 -6.13 21.48 -6.12
C MET A 23 -5.40 20.14 -6.07
N PRO A 24 -4.67 19.85 -4.99
CA PRO A 24 -4.11 18.52 -4.78
C PRO A 24 -5.20 17.50 -4.41
N VAL A 25 -5.11 16.31 -5.01
CA VAL A 25 -5.99 15.16 -4.74
C VAL A 25 -5.19 14.12 -3.97
N ILE A 26 -5.64 13.77 -2.74
CA ILE A 26 -4.98 12.81 -1.87
C ILE A 26 -5.87 11.58 -1.74
N TYR A 27 -5.38 10.42 -2.17
CA TYR A 27 -6.17 9.20 -2.11
C TYR A 27 -5.31 7.97 -1.80
N GLY A 28 -5.94 6.90 -1.44
CA GLY A 28 -5.31 5.64 -1.04
C GLY A 28 -6.24 4.85 -0.14
N ARG A 29 -5.92 3.58 0.08
CA ARG A 29 -6.76 2.70 0.90
C ARG A 29 -6.98 3.27 2.31
N ARG A 30 -7.96 2.72 3.02
CA ARG A 30 -8.19 3.07 4.43
C ARG A 30 -6.95 2.75 5.28
N ARG A 31 -6.74 3.54 6.32
CA ARG A 31 -5.71 3.34 7.37
C ARG A 31 -4.26 3.57 6.92
N VAL A 32 -4.00 4.01 5.67
CA VAL A 32 -2.65 4.33 5.19
C VAL A 32 -2.11 5.69 5.67
N GLY A 33 -2.88 6.44 6.47
CA GLY A 33 -2.43 7.68 7.09
C GLY A 33 -2.70 8.96 6.30
N LYS A 34 -3.68 8.98 5.35
CA LYS A 34 -4.06 10.19 4.61
C LYS A 34 -4.44 11.35 5.52
N THR A 35 -5.39 11.12 6.43
CA THR A 35 -5.85 12.13 7.39
C THR A 35 -4.70 12.64 8.27
N ARG A 36 -3.78 11.76 8.68
CA ARG A 36 -2.61 12.14 9.47
C ARG A 36 -1.66 13.03 8.66
N LEU A 37 -1.39 12.70 7.39
CA LEU A 37 -0.59 13.54 6.50
C LEU A 37 -1.20 14.94 6.37
N ILE A 38 -2.52 15.03 6.13
CA ILE A 38 -3.22 16.28 5.98
C ILE A 38 -3.18 17.10 7.28
N THR A 39 -3.48 16.48 8.42
CA THR A 39 -3.48 17.17 9.71
C THR A 39 -2.09 17.69 10.08
N GLU A 40 -1.02 16.92 9.78
CA GLU A 40 0.36 17.38 9.98
C GLU A 40 0.69 18.55 9.04
N PHE A 41 0.25 18.48 7.78
CA PHE A 41 0.50 19.53 6.79
C PHE A 41 -0.16 20.85 7.16
N ILE A 42 -1.40 20.84 7.68
CA ILE A 42 -2.16 22.07 7.98
C ILE A 42 -1.78 22.71 9.32
N GLN A 43 -0.95 22.07 10.14
CA GLN A 43 -0.51 22.66 11.42
C GLN A 43 0.15 24.01 11.21
N GLY A 44 -0.29 25.01 11.98
CA GLY A 44 0.22 26.40 11.91
C GLY A 44 -0.19 27.17 10.65
N LYS A 45 -1.07 26.62 9.81
CA LYS A 45 -1.58 27.27 8.60
C LYS A 45 -3.08 27.62 8.76
N LYS A 46 -3.54 28.64 8.07
CA LYS A 46 -4.98 28.95 8.01
C LYS A 46 -5.68 27.88 7.17
N ALA A 47 -6.48 27.05 7.84
CA ALA A 47 -7.12 25.90 7.22
C ALA A 47 -8.56 25.71 7.72
N ILE A 48 -9.43 25.29 6.80
CA ILE A 48 -10.78 24.79 7.06
C ILE A 48 -10.74 23.28 6.76
N TYR A 49 -11.06 22.46 7.75
CA TYR A 49 -11.10 21.01 7.61
C TYR A 49 -12.53 20.53 7.78
N PHE A 50 -13.07 19.90 6.73
CA PHE A 50 -14.37 19.27 6.71
C PHE A 50 -14.23 17.79 6.36
N GLN A 51 -14.80 16.92 7.19
CA GLN A 51 -14.93 15.50 6.91
C GLN A 51 -16.36 15.18 6.50
N ALA A 52 -16.55 14.79 5.24
CA ALA A 52 -17.85 14.39 4.75
C ALA A 52 -18.27 13.04 5.38
N ARG A 53 -19.58 12.89 5.59
CA ARG A 53 -20.20 11.70 6.20
C ARG A 53 -21.06 10.96 5.20
N ARG A 54 -21.23 9.67 5.41
CA ARG A 54 -22.19 8.85 4.66
C ARG A 54 -23.62 9.16 5.14
N THR A 55 -24.18 10.27 4.66
CA THR A 55 -25.48 10.82 5.02
C THR A 55 -26.06 11.60 3.83
N ASN A 56 -27.17 12.32 4.02
CA ASN A 56 -27.78 13.14 2.98
C ASN A 56 -27.01 14.47 2.77
N ALA A 57 -27.35 15.19 1.69
CA ALA A 57 -26.70 16.44 1.29
C ALA A 57 -26.87 17.56 2.34
N GLU A 58 -28.04 17.65 2.98
CA GLU A 58 -28.35 18.72 3.96
C GLU A 58 -27.44 18.61 5.21
N VAL A 59 -27.26 17.40 5.74
CA VAL A 59 -26.37 17.17 6.90
C VAL A 59 -24.91 17.45 6.54
N ASN A 60 -24.48 17.08 5.34
CA ASN A 60 -23.14 17.41 4.86
C ASN A 60 -22.98 18.92 4.63
N LEU A 61 -23.97 19.60 4.07
CA LEU A 61 -23.97 21.08 3.89
C LEU A 61 -23.89 21.80 5.24
N HIS A 62 -24.70 21.36 6.21
CA HIS A 62 -24.67 21.92 7.56
C HIS A 62 -23.26 21.76 8.19
N GLY A 63 -22.69 20.55 8.13
CA GLY A 63 -21.34 20.29 8.66
C GLY A 63 -20.26 21.12 7.95
N PHE A 64 -20.35 21.28 6.63
CA PHE A 64 -19.44 22.10 5.85
C PHE A 64 -19.58 23.59 6.21
N SER A 65 -20.83 24.07 6.35
CA SER A 65 -21.11 25.44 6.80
C SER A 65 -20.50 25.74 8.17
N GLN A 66 -20.67 24.83 9.13
CA GLN A 66 -20.09 24.98 10.46
C GLN A 66 -18.54 25.00 10.40
N ALA A 67 -17.91 24.21 9.52
CA ALA A 67 -16.47 24.24 9.33
C ALA A 67 -15.96 25.59 8.76
N ILE A 68 -16.69 26.17 7.80
CA ILE A 68 -16.36 27.50 7.22
C ILE A 68 -16.56 28.62 8.24
N LEU A 69 -17.65 28.58 8.97
CA LEU A 69 -18.05 29.61 9.92
C LEU A 69 -17.39 29.47 11.31
N ALA A 70 -16.57 28.43 11.51
CA ALA A 70 -15.88 28.19 12.77
C ALA A 70 -15.03 29.42 13.17
N GLY A 71 -15.23 29.92 14.38
CA GLY A 71 -14.56 31.11 14.89
C GLY A 71 -15.30 32.45 14.61
N SER A 72 -16.40 32.41 13.88
CA SER A 72 -17.25 33.63 13.72
C SER A 72 -18.23 33.75 14.89
N VAL A 73 -18.32 34.95 15.48
CA VAL A 73 -19.24 35.22 16.60
C VAL A 73 -20.68 35.08 16.11
N GLY A 74 -21.48 34.24 16.79
CA GLY A 74 -22.90 34.03 16.46
C GLY A 74 -23.19 33.06 15.34
N ALA A 75 -22.18 32.31 14.83
CA ALA A 75 -22.34 31.37 13.72
C ALA A 75 -22.89 29.97 14.15
N ALA A 76 -23.06 29.73 15.45
CA ALA A 76 -23.59 28.46 15.93
C ALA A 76 -25.02 28.20 15.38
N GLY A 77 -25.18 27.09 14.63
CA GLY A 77 -26.48 26.73 14.02
C GLY A 77 -26.79 27.44 12.69
N VAL A 78 -25.97 28.39 12.23
CA VAL A 78 -26.11 29.00 10.90
C VAL A 78 -25.58 28.06 9.82
N SER A 79 -26.29 27.96 8.70
CA SER A 79 -25.88 27.15 7.54
C SER A 79 -26.05 27.98 6.27
N PHE A 80 -25.17 27.78 5.30
CA PHE A 80 -25.38 28.26 3.95
C PHE A 80 -26.61 27.56 3.35
N ARG A 81 -27.27 28.23 2.39
CA ARG A 81 -28.47 27.69 1.74
C ARG A 81 -28.13 26.57 0.73
N SER A 82 -26.93 26.61 0.19
CA SER A 82 -26.44 25.66 -0.81
C SER A 82 -24.92 25.51 -0.73
N PHE A 83 -24.38 24.45 -1.35
CA PHE A 83 -22.95 24.32 -1.55
C PHE A 83 -22.38 25.41 -2.46
N ASP A 84 -23.19 25.93 -3.41
CA ASP A 84 -22.82 27.04 -4.28
C ASP A 84 -22.47 28.29 -3.46
N GLU A 85 -23.36 28.70 -2.55
CA GLU A 85 -23.14 29.82 -1.65
C GLU A 85 -21.92 29.59 -0.72
N ALA A 86 -21.77 28.36 -0.22
CA ALA A 86 -20.63 28.00 0.63
C ALA A 86 -19.29 28.11 -0.13
N PHE A 87 -19.26 27.70 -1.39
CA PHE A 87 -18.08 27.80 -2.25
C PHE A 87 -17.75 29.25 -2.64
N ASP A 88 -18.74 30.11 -2.84
CA ASP A 88 -18.53 31.56 -3.06
C ASP A 88 -17.93 32.24 -1.83
N ALA A 89 -18.37 31.84 -0.64
CA ALA A 89 -17.79 32.35 0.61
C ALA A 89 -16.29 31.97 0.72
N LEU A 90 -15.90 30.72 0.37
CA LEU A 90 -14.51 30.32 0.35
C LEU A 90 -13.66 31.15 -0.62
N ALA A 91 -14.18 31.44 -1.81
CA ALA A 91 -13.50 32.31 -2.77
C ALA A 91 -13.25 33.70 -2.20
N THR A 92 -14.26 34.28 -1.55
CA THR A 92 -14.14 35.59 -0.91
C THR A 92 -13.06 35.60 0.18
N MET A 93 -13.03 34.56 1.03
CA MET A 93 -12.01 34.41 2.08
C MET A 93 -10.59 34.22 1.50
N ALA A 94 -10.46 33.52 0.37
CA ALA A 94 -9.18 33.19 -0.24
C ALA A 94 -8.62 34.31 -1.18
N ARG A 95 -9.34 35.42 -1.41
CA ARG A 95 -8.85 36.49 -2.27
C ARG A 95 -7.63 37.22 -1.70
N THR A 96 -7.65 37.47 -0.41
CA THR A 96 -6.62 38.28 0.25
C THR A 96 -5.49 37.49 0.86
N GLU A 97 -5.79 36.34 1.39
CA GLU A 97 -4.83 35.51 2.11
C GLU A 97 -4.87 34.02 1.67
N ARG A 98 -3.77 33.34 1.87
CA ARG A 98 -3.68 31.87 1.60
C ARG A 98 -4.63 31.12 2.52
N LEU A 99 -5.55 30.37 1.93
CA LEU A 99 -6.52 29.55 2.64
C LEU A 99 -6.41 28.10 2.17
N ILE A 100 -6.27 27.18 3.10
CA ILE A 100 -6.39 25.75 2.82
C ILE A 100 -7.81 25.31 3.14
N VAL A 101 -8.45 24.61 2.21
CA VAL A 101 -9.74 23.94 2.45
C VAL A 101 -9.55 22.46 2.18
N VAL A 102 -9.85 21.64 3.17
CA VAL A 102 -9.79 20.19 3.08
C VAL A 102 -11.20 19.63 3.07
N ILE A 103 -11.53 18.85 2.03
CA ILE A 103 -12.72 18.02 1.99
C ILE A 103 -12.24 16.56 2.11
N ASP A 104 -12.25 16.06 3.34
CA ASP A 104 -11.89 14.65 3.61
C ASP A 104 -13.12 13.76 3.39
N GLU A 105 -12.89 12.54 2.92
CA GLU A 105 -13.90 11.59 2.45
C GLU A 105 -14.85 12.19 1.39
N TYR A 106 -14.27 12.93 0.42
CA TYR A 106 -14.97 13.51 -0.73
C TYR A 106 -15.93 12.53 -1.42
N PRO A 107 -15.64 11.24 -1.56
CA PRO A 107 -16.59 10.27 -2.12
C PRO A 107 -17.97 10.28 -1.45
N TYR A 108 -18.06 10.49 -0.14
CA TYR A 108 -19.36 10.55 0.55
C TYR A 108 -20.12 11.84 0.23
N LEU A 109 -19.40 12.94 0.08
CA LEU A 109 -20.00 14.22 -0.34
C LEU A 109 -20.59 14.08 -1.75
N ALA A 110 -19.83 13.54 -2.69
CA ALA A 110 -20.25 13.38 -4.08
C ALA A 110 -21.40 12.35 -4.24
N GLN A 111 -21.43 11.30 -3.40
CA GLN A 111 -22.55 10.35 -3.38
C GLN A 111 -23.84 10.97 -2.83
N SER A 112 -23.75 11.87 -1.85
CA SER A 112 -24.91 12.56 -1.28
C SER A 112 -25.37 13.74 -2.13
N ASN A 113 -24.50 14.31 -2.95
CA ASN A 113 -24.79 15.41 -3.87
C ASN A 113 -24.10 15.15 -5.22
N PRO A 114 -24.73 14.48 -6.19
CA PRO A 114 -24.11 14.10 -7.46
C PRO A 114 -23.63 15.28 -8.31
N GLU A 115 -24.18 16.47 -8.14
CA GLU A 115 -23.80 17.67 -8.88
C GLU A 115 -22.56 18.39 -8.30
N ILE A 116 -22.07 17.97 -7.12
CA ILE A 116 -21.00 18.66 -6.41
C ILE A 116 -19.70 18.80 -7.24
N SER A 117 -19.37 17.76 -8.03
CA SER A 117 -18.18 17.79 -8.89
C SER A 117 -18.31 18.80 -10.04
N SER A 118 -19.51 18.90 -10.63
CA SER A 118 -19.79 19.92 -11.66
C SER A 118 -19.83 21.33 -11.09
N LEU A 119 -20.36 21.49 -9.89
CA LEU A 119 -20.36 22.76 -9.18
C LEU A 119 -18.92 23.22 -8.85
N LEU A 120 -18.08 22.32 -8.35
CA LEU A 120 -16.66 22.61 -8.13
C LEU A 120 -15.94 22.94 -9.44
N GLN A 121 -16.26 22.24 -10.53
CA GLN A 121 -15.73 22.56 -11.86
C GLN A 121 -16.01 24.01 -12.23
N ASP A 122 -17.26 24.45 -12.12
CA ASP A 122 -17.67 25.84 -12.43
C ASP A 122 -16.91 26.85 -11.56
N LYS A 123 -16.87 26.62 -10.23
CA LYS A 123 -16.13 27.49 -9.32
C LYS A 123 -14.63 27.56 -9.61
N ILE A 124 -14.01 26.47 -9.98
CA ILE A 124 -12.59 26.43 -10.34
C ILE A 124 -12.35 27.25 -11.62
N ASP A 125 -13.17 27.03 -12.64
CA ASP A 125 -12.95 27.64 -13.94
C ASP A 125 -13.21 29.16 -13.95
N HIS A 126 -14.16 29.63 -13.16
CA HIS A 126 -14.62 31.02 -13.21
C HIS A 126 -14.25 31.85 -11.98
N LEU A 127 -13.86 31.26 -10.87
CA LEU A 127 -13.67 31.99 -9.62
C LEU A 127 -12.35 31.64 -8.89
N TYR A 128 -12.04 30.35 -8.67
CA TYR A 128 -10.96 29.97 -7.78
C TYR A 128 -9.57 30.22 -8.37
N LYS A 129 -9.41 30.13 -9.69
CA LYS A 129 -8.12 30.37 -10.36
C LYS A 129 -7.50 31.73 -10.05
N GLU A 130 -8.32 32.73 -9.69
CA GLU A 130 -7.89 34.08 -9.33
C GLU A 130 -7.74 34.28 -7.81
N THR A 131 -7.80 33.19 -7.02
CA THR A 131 -7.70 33.23 -5.58
C THR A 131 -6.43 32.57 -5.07
N LYS A 132 -6.16 32.74 -3.78
CA LYS A 132 -5.08 32.03 -3.06
C LYS A 132 -5.59 30.77 -2.37
N LEU A 133 -6.63 30.11 -2.91
CA LEU A 133 -7.22 28.91 -2.34
C LEU A 133 -6.33 27.68 -2.64
N MET A 134 -6.11 26.83 -1.64
CA MET A 134 -5.61 25.47 -1.81
C MET A 134 -6.71 24.51 -1.37
N LEU A 135 -7.37 23.87 -2.35
CA LEU A 135 -8.48 22.94 -2.14
C LEU A 135 -7.95 21.49 -2.18
N ILE A 136 -7.91 20.84 -1.03
CA ILE A 136 -7.47 19.44 -0.92
C ILE A 136 -8.70 18.54 -0.94
N LEU A 137 -8.81 17.69 -1.98
CA LEU A 137 -9.80 16.62 -2.03
C LEU A 137 -9.16 15.32 -1.55
N CYS A 138 -9.71 14.72 -0.49
CA CYS A 138 -9.22 13.46 0.05
C CYS A 138 -10.29 12.38 0.03
N GLY A 139 -9.88 11.12 -0.27
CA GLY A 139 -10.81 9.99 -0.25
C GLY A 139 -10.14 8.65 -0.07
N SER A 140 -10.85 7.74 0.61
CA SER A 140 -10.39 6.37 0.86
C SER A 140 -10.87 5.38 -0.21
N SER A 141 -11.90 5.70 -0.98
CA SER A 141 -12.38 4.85 -2.08
C SER A 141 -11.51 5.04 -3.32
N LEU A 142 -10.55 4.12 -3.55
CA LEU A 142 -9.61 4.20 -4.67
C LEU A 142 -10.33 4.28 -6.01
N SER A 143 -11.27 3.35 -6.29
CA SER A 143 -12.00 3.34 -7.55
C SER A 143 -12.78 4.63 -7.79
N PHE A 144 -13.45 5.16 -6.76
CA PHE A 144 -14.16 6.43 -6.88
C PHE A 144 -13.20 7.58 -7.21
N MET A 145 -12.08 7.68 -6.49
CA MET A 145 -11.12 8.76 -6.72
C MET A 145 -10.46 8.67 -8.09
N GLU A 146 -10.11 7.47 -8.55
CA GLU A 146 -9.49 7.24 -9.85
C GLU A 146 -10.48 7.45 -11.01
N GLU A 147 -11.75 7.04 -10.88
CA GLU A 147 -12.75 7.14 -11.94
C GLU A 147 -13.51 8.48 -11.92
N GLN A 148 -14.01 8.88 -10.74
CA GLN A 148 -14.95 10.00 -10.59
C GLN A 148 -14.29 11.35 -10.26
N VAL A 149 -12.99 11.37 -9.88
CA VAL A 149 -12.25 12.60 -9.62
C VAL A 149 -11.13 12.78 -10.64
N LEU A 150 -10.35 11.75 -10.90
CA LEU A 150 -9.16 11.78 -11.76
C LEU A 150 -9.46 11.31 -13.19
N GLY A 151 -10.53 10.57 -13.40
CA GLY A 151 -10.91 9.95 -14.68
C GLY A 151 -11.30 10.98 -15.74
N TYR A 152 -11.15 10.59 -17.02
CA TYR A 152 -11.41 11.47 -18.16
C TYR A 152 -12.86 12.00 -18.22
N GLU A 153 -13.83 11.20 -17.77
CA GLU A 153 -15.26 11.59 -17.76
C GLU A 153 -15.64 12.48 -16.55
N SER A 154 -14.71 12.69 -15.62
CA SER A 154 -14.96 13.51 -14.43
C SER A 154 -15.04 14.99 -14.79
N PRO A 155 -16.01 15.73 -14.21
CA PRO A 155 -16.00 17.20 -14.28
C PRO A 155 -14.70 17.84 -13.76
N LEU A 156 -13.99 17.15 -12.85
CA LEU A 156 -12.73 17.63 -12.25
C LEU A 156 -11.48 17.23 -13.05
N TYR A 157 -11.65 16.48 -14.15
CA TYR A 157 -10.52 16.10 -15.00
C TYR A 157 -9.73 17.32 -15.49
N GLY A 158 -8.37 17.21 -15.40
CA GLY A 158 -7.47 18.28 -15.82
C GLY A 158 -7.39 19.50 -14.89
N ARG A 159 -8.15 19.53 -13.76
CA ARG A 159 -8.16 20.65 -12.81
C ARG A 159 -7.29 20.44 -11.59
N ARG A 160 -6.88 19.16 -11.35
CA ARG A 160 -5.91 18.88 -10.29
C ARG A 160 -4.55 19.48 -10.61
N THR A 161 -3.88 20.01 -9.60
CA THR A 161 -2.51 20.52 -9.71
C THR A 161 -1.47 19.49 -9.24
N ALA A 162 -1.89 18.56 -8.40
CA ALA A 162 -1.10 17.37 -8.01
C ALA A 162 -2.01 16.21 -7.61
N GLN A 163 -1.46 15.00 -7.64
CA GLN A 163 -2.15 13.82 -7.10
C GLN A 163 -1.19 12.99 -6.24
N PHE A 164 -1.69 12.56 -5.09
CA PHE A 164 -0.95 11.76 -4.13
C PHE A 164 -1.68 10.44 -3.89
N LYS A 165 -1.17 9.37 -4.47
CA LYS A 165 -1.60 8.01 -4.13
C LYS A 165 -0.80 7.54 -2.92
N ILE A 166 -1.43 7.59 -1.75
CA ILE A 166 -0.76 7.25 -0.50
C ILE A 166 -0.67 5.72 -0.38
N MET A 167 0.55 5.23 -0.44
CA MET A 167 0.87 3.81 -0.32
C MET A 167 1.20 3.44 1.14
N PRO A 168 1.16 2.15 1.53
CA PRO A 168 1.74 1.69 2.80
C PRO A 168 3.19 2.16 2.96
N LEU A 169 3.66 2.27 4.20
CA LEU A 169 5.08 2.54 4.48
C LEU A 169 5.92 1.34 4.08
N ASP A 170 7.14 1.58 3.59
CA ASP A 170 8.12 0.53 3.36
C ASP A 170 8.72 0.02 4.69
N PHE A 171 9.48 -1.07 4.59
CA PHE A 171 10.07 -1.72 5.76
C PHE A 171 11.04 -0.78 6.50
N THR A 172 11.94 -0.12 5.77
CA THR A 172 12.96 0.76 6.34
C THR A 172 12.35 1.95 7.05
N THR A 173 11.32 2.58 6.46
CA THR A 173 10.56 3.64 7.13
C THR A 173 9.89 3.11 8.40
N THR A 174 9.34 1.89 8.35
CA THR A 174 8.67 1.29 9.51
C THR A 174 9.62 0.98 10.66
N LEU A 175 10.87 0.58 10.37
CA LEU A 175 11.92 0.39 11.39
C LEU A 175 12.14 1.64 12.25
N GLY A 176 11.96 2.83 11.67
CA GLY A 176 12.02 4.09 12.40
C GLY A 176 10.98 4.23 13.51
N LEU A 177 9.92 3.40 13.55
CA LEU A 177 8.93 3.34 14.66
C LEU A 177 9.27 2.26 15.69
N TRP A 178 10.10 1.29 15.35
CA TRP A 178 10.39 0.10 16.15
C TRP A 178 11.86 0.02 16.59
N HIS A 179 12.43 1.14 17.05
CA HIS A 179 13.85 1.26 17.39
C HIS A 179 14.37 0.24 18.41
N SER A 180 13.51 -0.26 19.31
CA SER A 180 13.90 -1.23 20.34
C SER A 180 13.74 -2.69 19.88
N MET A 181 13.17 -2.92 18.70
CA MET A 181 12.91 -4.26 18.19
C MET A 181 14.08 -4.77 17.34
N GLY A 182 14.43 -6.04 17.50
CA GLY A 182 15.39 -6.70 16.61
C GLY A 182 14.88 -6.76 15.16
N ARG A 183 15.78 -6.67 14.19
CA ARG A 183 15.41 -6.60 12.76
C ARG A 183 14.62 -7.83 12.29
N GLU A 184 14.88 -9.00 12.82
CA GLU A 184 14.14 -10.22 12.48
C GLU A 184 12.68 -10.12 12.96
N ASP A 185 12.46 -9.75 14.22
CA ASP A 185 11.12 -9.54 14.77
C ASP A 185 10.39 -8.40 14.06
N ALA A 186 11.11 -7.32 13.73
CA ALA A 186 10.56 -6.20 12.97
C ALA A 186 10.12 -6.63 11.57
N ALA A 187 10.89 -7.49 10.88
CA ALA A 187 10.50 -8.03 9.59
C ALA A 187 9.23 -8.90 9.68
N VAL A 188 9.09 -9.71 10.75
CA VAL A 188 7.87 -10.49 10.97
C VAL A 188 6.69 -9.55 11.29
N CYS A 189 6.88 -8.56 12.14
CA CYS A 189 5.87 -7.53 12.43
C CYS A 189 5.45 -6.77 11.17
N TYR A 190 6.40 -6.45 10.29
CA TYR A 190 6.11 -5.88 8.98
C TYR A 190 5.30 -6.85 8.12
N GLY A 191 5.66 -8.13 8.09
CA GLY A 191 4.94 -9.19 7.38
C GLY A 191 3.50 -9.38 7.86
N MET A 192 3.16 -9.02 9.09
CA MET A 192 1.78 -9.11 9.60
C MET A 192 1.02 -7.79 9.58
N THR A 193 1.67 -6.63 9.33
CA THR A 193 1.04 -5.31 9.30
C THR A 193 1.02 -4.66 7.92
N GLY A 194 1.90 -5.11 7.02
CA GLY A 194 2.00 -4.63 5.65
C GLY A 194 2.35 -3.17 5.49
N GLY A 195 3.04 -2.55 6.46
CA GLY A 195 3.37 -1.14 6.38
C GLY A 195 2.18 -0.19 6.56
N ILE A 196 1.02 -0.69 7.02
CA ILE A 196 -0.18 0.12 7.26
C ILE A 196 -0.04 0.84 8.62
N PRO A 197 0.04 2.18 8.65
CA PRO A 197 0.29 2.94 9.88
C PRO A 197 -0.64 2.57 11.03
N ALA A 198 -1.95 2.42 10.78
CA ALA A 198 -2.91 2.06 11.83
C ALA A 198 -2.66 0.67 12.44
N TYR A 199 -2.01 -0.25 11.72
CA TYR A 199 -1.64 -1.57 12.24
C TYR A 199 -0.27 -1.54 12.90
N ILE A 200 0.67 -0.80 12.31
CA ILE A 200 2.02 -0.58 12.86
C ILE A 200 1.95 0.00 14.27
N GLU A 201 1.09 1.00 14.48
CA GLU A 201 0.87 1.65 15.79
C GLU A 201 0.31 0.69 16.87
N LYS A 202 -0.20 -0.48 16.47
CA LYS A 202 -0.69 -1.50 17.40
C LYS A 202 0.39 -2.48 17.84
N VAL A 203 1.53 -2.52 17.16
CA VAL A 203 2.68 -3.33 17.57
C VAL A 203 3.37 -2.64 18.75
N ASP A 204 3.62 -3.39 19.79
CA ASP A 204 4.44 -2.94 20.93
C ASP A 204 5.90 -3.35 20.66
N PRO A 205 6.80 -2.39 20.36
CA PRO A 205 8.18 -2.71 20.03
C PRO A 205 9.02 -3.19 21.22
N ALA A 206 8.53 -3.04 22.45
CA ALA A 206 9.18 -3.52 23.65
C ALA A 206 8.73 -4.94 24.05
N ALA A 207 7.62 -5.42 23.52
CA ALA A 207 7.10 -6.75 23.81
C ALA A 207 7.71 -7.81 22.88
N PRO A 208 7.86 -9.07 23.35
CA PRO A 208 8.24 -10.18 22.49
C PRO A 208 7.31 -10.34 21.28
N LEU A 209 7.84 -10.78 20.13
CA LEU A 209 7.09 -11.04 18.91
C LEU A 209 5.85 -11.91 19.16
N LYS A 210 6.02 -12.99 19.93
CA LYS A 210 4.95 -13.91 20.35
C LYS A 210 3.76 -13.18 20.98
N ASP A 211 4.03 -12.23 21.87
CA ASP A 211 2.99 -11.51 22.60
C ASP A 211 2.27 -10.50 21.70
N ASN A 212 2.97 -9.87 20.75
CA ASN A 212 2.35 -9.07 19.71
C ASN A 212 1.42 -9.90 18.84
N ILE A 213 1.85 -11.07 18.36
CA ILE A 213 1.02 -11.94 17.54
C ILE A 213 -0.22 -12.39 18.30
N LYS A 214 -0.06 -12.89 19.55
CA LYS A 214 -1.19 -13.33 20.37
C LYS A 214 -2.19 -12.20 20.60
N ARG A 215 -1.72 -11.05 21.03
CA ARG A 215 -2.56 -9.90 21.37
C ARG A 215 -3.30 -9.34 20.14
N LEU A 216 -2.69 -9.33 18.98
CA LEU A 216 -3.27 -8.70 17.79
C LEU A 216 -4.18 -9.64 16.99
N PHE A 217 -3.84 -10.94 16.91
CA PHE A 217 -4.51 -11.89 16.01
C PHE A 217 -5.14 -13.09 16.69
N LEU A 218 -4.65 -13.51 17.86
CA LEU A 218 -5.02 -14.79 18.48
C LEU A 218 -5.84 -14.62 19.75
N THR A 219 -6.44 -13.47 19.94
CA THR A 219 -7.44 -13.21 21.01
C THR A 219 -8.71 -12.63 20.37
N PRO A 220 -9.92 -12.97 20.88
CA PRO A 220 -11.18 -12.43 20.35
C PRO A 220 -11.26 -10.90 20.37
N THR A 221 -10.58 -10.27 21.34
CA THR A 221 -10.47 -8.81 21.49
C THR A 221 -9.31 -8.20 20.69
N GLY A 222 -8.56 -9.02 19.96
CA GLY A 222 -7.39 -8.57 19.17
C GLY A 222 -7.78 -7.62 18.07
N TYR A 223 -7.06 -6.50 17.94
CA TYR A 223 -7.40 -5.45 16.98
C TYR A 223 -7.45 -5.94 15.54
N LEU A 224 -6.64 -6.93 15.18
CA LEU A 224 -6.55 -7.48 13.83
C LEU A 224 -7.31 -8.81 13.66
N PHE A 225 -7.96 -9.31 14.73
CA PHE A 225 -8.67 -10.59 14.67
C PHE A 225 -9.86 -10.57 13.71
N GLU A 226 -10.69 -9.53 13.74
CA GLU A 226 -11.83 -9.36 12.82
C GLU A 226 -11.57 -8.36 11.69
N GLU A 227 -10.36 -7.84 11.57
CA GLU A 227 -10.05 -6.76 10.66
C GLU A 227 -10.32 -7.07 9.19
N PRO A 228 -9.98 -8.26 8.63
CA PRO A 228 -10.31 -8.58 7.25
C PRO A 228 -11.81 -8.55 6.98
N SER A 229 -12.61 -9.16 7.85
CA SER A 229 -14.07 -9.17 7.72
C SER A 229 -14.65 -7.77 7.79
N ASN A 230 -14.20 -6.96 8.76
CA ASN A 230 -14.64 -5.58 8.92
C ASN A 230 -14.30 -4.72 7.68
N LEU A 231 -13.14 -4.92 7.09
CA LEU A 231 -12.73 -4.19 5.89
C LEU A 231 -13.57 -4.59 4.67
N LEU A 232 -13.80 -5.89 4.47
CA LEU A 232 -14.66 -6.37 3.38
C LEU A 232 -16.12 -5.89 3.53
N LEU A 233 -16.68 -5.90 4.74
CA LEU A 233 -18.01 -5.35 5.03
C LEU A 233 -18.12 -3.86 4.70
N GLN A 234 -17.08 -3.08 4.92
CA GLN A 234 -17.06 -1.64 4.66
C GLN A 234 -16.93 -1.29 3.17
N GLU A 235 -16.17 -2.10 2.41
CA GLU A 235 -15.79 -1.80 1.03
C GLU A 235 -16.58 -2.59 -0.04
N CYS A 236 -17.22 -3.69 0.34
CA CYS A 236 -17.84 -4.63 -0.57
C CYS A 236 -19.34 -4.81 -0.28
N ARG A 237 -20.15 -5.00 -1.34
CA ARG A 237 -21.61 -5.23 -1.19
C ARG A 237 -21.96 -6.66 -0.77
N ASN A 238 -21.17 -7.65 -1.24
CA ASN A 238 -21.35 -9.08 -0.94
C ASN A 238 -20.07 -9.63 -0.33
N PRO A 239 -19.73 -9.26 0.91
CA PRO A 239 -18.43 -9.52 1.52
C PRO A 239 -18.07 -11.01 1.58
N GLU A 240 -19.05 -11.92 1.70
CA GLU A 240 -18.87 -13.36 1.71
C GLU A 240 -18.27 -13.93 0.40
N GLN A 241 -18.58 -13.32 -0.74
CA GLN A 241 -18.01 -13.73 -2.03
C GLN A 241 -16.53 -13.33 -2.12
N TYR A 242 -16.23 -12.13 -1.62
CA TYR A 242 -14.85 -11.64 -1.57
C TYR A 242 -14.02 -12.45 -0.58
N ASP A 243 -14.58 -12.79 0.58
CA ASP A 243 -13.94 -13.64 1.59
C ASP A 243 -13.55 -15.00 1.01
N ALA A 244 -14.49 -15.68 0.34
CA ALA A 244 -14.24 -16.98 -0.31
C ALA A 244 -13.12 -16.90 -1.35
N ILE A 245 -13.06 -15.82 -2.15
CA ILE A 245 -12.01 -15.61 -3.15
C ILE A 245 -10.66 -15.35 -2.47
N VAL A 246 -10.61 -14.49 -1.45
CA VAL A 246 -9.39 -14.21 -0.70
C VAL A 246 -8.86 -15.47 -0.03
N GLN A 247 -9.75 -16.29 0.55
CA GLN A 247 -9.38 -17.58 1.14
C GLN A 247 -8.81 -18.54 0.09
N ALA A 248 -9.42 -18.64 -1.09
CA ALA A 248 -8.91 -19.49 -2.18
C ALA A 248 -7.50 -19.04 -2.61
N ILE A 249 -7.26 -17.74 -2.76
CA ILE A 249 -5.94 -17.18 -3.11
C ILE A 249 -4.93 -17.48 -1.98
N ALA A 250 -5.31 -17.30 -0.72
CA ALA A 250 -4.47 -17.61 0.43
C ALA A 250 -4.06 -19.08 0.51
N GLN A 251 -4.90 -19.98 -0.03
CA GLN A 251 -4.64 -21.42 -0.17
C GLN A 251 -3.83 -21.77 -1.43
N GLY A 252 -3.31 -20.77 -2.18
CA GLY A 252 -2.46 -20.97 -3.34
C GLY A 252 -3.18 -21.08 -4.68
N ARG A 253 -4.50 -20.83 -4.74
CA ARG A 253 -5.23 -20.73 -6.01
C ARG A 253 -4.93 -19.40 -6.67
N SER A 254 -4.08 -19.41 -7.67
CA SER A 254 -3.53 -18.17 -8.24
C SER A 254 -4.11 -17.78 -9.60
N ARG A 255 -4.88 -18.67 -10.24
CA ARG A 255 -5.50 -18.41 -11.54
C ARG A 255 -7.02 -18.28 -11.43
N ILE A 256 -7.64 -17.45 -12.27
CA ILE A 256 -9.10 -17.25 -12.26
C ILE A 256 -9.87 -18.58 -12.34
N SER A 257 -9.40 -19.53 -13.16
CA SER A 257 -10.02 -20.86 -13.28
C SER A 257 -9.92 -21.69 -12.01
N GLU A 258 -8.78 -21.64 -11.31
CA GLU A 258 -8.55 -22.35 -10.05
C GLU A 258 -9.41 -21.75 -8.92
N ILE A 259 -9.48 -20.41 -8.85
CA ILE A 259 -10.30 -19.69 -7.89
C ILE A 259 -11.79 -20.01 -8.14
N ALA A 260 -12.24 -19.94 -9.40
CA ALA A 260 -13.62 -20.28 -9.76
C ALA A 260 -13.98 -21.72 -9.38
N SER A 261 -13.10 -22.69 -9.68
CA SER A 261 -13.32 -24.09 -9.33
C SER A 261 -13.36 -24.31 -7.80
N SER A 262 -12.53 -23.58 -7.05
CA SER A 262 -12.45 -23.72 -5.58
C SER A 262 -13.63 -23.07 -4.87
N THR A 263 -14.17 -21.97 -5.39
CA THR A 263 -15.24 -21.18 -4.75
C THR A 263 -16.63 -21.51 -5.28
N GLY A 264 -16.75 -22.19 -6.42
CA GLY A 264 -18.03 -22.40 -7.10
C GLY A 264 -18.60 -21.14 -7.78
N ILE A 265 -17.85 -20.03 -7.79
CA ILE A 265 -18.25 -18.76 -8.41
C ILE A 265 -17.90 -18.82 -9.91
N PRO A 266 -18.81 -18.44 -10.83
CA PRO A 266 -18.49 -18.37 -12.26
C PRO A 266 -17.25 -17.53 -12.56
N ALA A 267 -16.37 -17.99 -13.46
CA ALA A 267 -15.09 -17.34 -13.77
C ALA A 267 -15.23 -15.87 -14.21
N SER A 268 -16.32 -15.52 -14.91
CA SER A 268 -16.64 -14.13 -15.29
C SER A 268 -16.83 -13.23 -14.07
N ASN A 269 -17.50 -13.74 -13.03
CA ASN A 269 -17.75 -13.00 -11.80
C ASN A 269 -16.49 -12.95 -10.92
N VAL A 270 -15.72 -14.06 -10.84
CA VAL A 270 -14.43 -14.09 -10.12
C VAL A 270 -13.54 -12.97 -10.62
N LYS A 271 -13.46 -12.75 -11.96
CA LYS A 271 -12.63 -11.66 -12.51
C LYS A 271 -13.04 -10.30 -11.95
N SER A 272 -14.34 -9.98 -11.94
CA SER A 272 -14.83 -8.70 -11.41
C SER A 272 -14.52 -8.54 -9.91
N TYR A 273 -14.68 -9.58 -9.12
CA TYR A 273 -14.35 -9.56 -7.69
C TYR A 273 -12.85 -9.37 -7.45
N VAL A 274 -12.00 -10.07 -8.20
CA VAL A 274 -10.55 -9.94 -8.11
C VAL A 274 -10.09 -8.55 -8.55
N ASP A 275 -10.66 -7.97 -9.62
CA ASP A 275 -10.37 -6.60 -10.05
C ASP A 275 -10.75 -5.58 -8.95
N LYS A 276 -11.87 -5.79 -8.25
CA LYS A 276 -12.24 -4.97 -7.10
C LYS A 276 -11.28 -5.14 -5.92
N LEU A 277 -10.90 -6.38 -5.56
CA LEU A 277 -9.89 -6.64 -4.52
C LEU A 277 -8.54 -6.01 -4.87
N ALA A 278 -8.16 -6.01 -6.14
CA ALA A 278 -6.96 -5.34 -6.62
C ALA A 278 -7.06 -3.82 -6.47
N SER A 279 -8.21 -3.23 -6.78
CA SER A 279 -8.45 -1.80 -6.54
C SER A 279 -8.41 -1.41 -5.06
N LEU A 280 -8.67 -2.36 -4.15
CA LEU A 280 -8.55 -2.17 -2.70
C LEU A 280 -7.12 -2.43 -2.18
N GLY A 281 -6.20 -2.90 -3.04
CA GLY A 281 -4.84 -3.26 -2.68
C GLY A 281 -4.74 -4.51 -1.78
N ILE A 282 -5.74 -5.39 -1.83
CA ILE A 282 -5.76 -6.68 -1.10
C ILE A 282 -5.12 -7.77 -1.94
N VAL A 283 -5.38 -7.75 -3.24
CA VAL A 283 -4.85 -8.69 -4.23
C VAL A 283 -4.04 -7.90 -5.25
N GLU A 284 -2.99 -8.50 -5.75
CA GLU A 284 -2.30 -8.00 -6.94
C GLU A 284 -2.29 -9.05 -8.03
N ARG A 285 -2.23 -8.55 -9.26
CA ARG A 285 -2.01 -9.37 -10.44
C ARG A 285 -0.55 -9.28 -10.82
N GLU A 286 0.12 -10.41 -10.83
CA GLU A 286 1.53 -10.52 -11.18
C GLU A 286 1.73 -11.24 -12.50
N LEU A 287 2.69 -10.77 -13.28
CA LEU A 287 3.20 -11.41 -14.50
C LEU A 287 4.70 -11.66 -14.34
N PRO A 288 5.25 -12.69 -14.97
CA PRO A 288 6.71 -12.81 -15.07
C PRO A 288 7.29 -11.54 -15.69
N LEU A 289 8.41 -11.09 -15.18
CA LEU A 289 9.05 -9.87 -15.67
C LEU A 289 9.19 -9.91 -17.21
N ASN A 290 8.84 -8.82 -17.89
CA ASN A 290 8.84 -8.66 -19.34
C ASN A 290 7.83 -9.54 -20.10
N GLU A 291 6.88 -10.20 -19.41
CA GLU A 291 5.78 -10.90 -20.05
C GLU A 291 4.60 -9.93 -20.30
N THR A 292 4.11 -9.88 -21.54
CA THR A 292 2.96 -9.04 -21.91
C THR A 292 1.66 -9.85 -22.01
N SER A 293 1.77 -11.17 -22.13
CA SER A 293 0.62 -12.06 -22.26
C SER A 293 -0.02 -12.38 -20.91
N ASN A 294 -1.34 -12.24 -20.85
CA ASN A 294 -2.12 -12.58 -19.67
C ASN A 294 -2.19 -14.09 -19.35
N LYS A 295 -1.69 -14.95 -20.22
CA LYS A 295 -1.76 -16.41 -20.03
C LYS A 295 -1.02 -16.91 -18.80
N ARG A 296 0.01 -16.19 -18.37
CA ARG A 296 0.84 -16.52 -17.22
C ARG A 296 0.55 -15.66 -15.99
N ALA A 297 -0.51 -14.85 -16.04
CA ALA A 297 -0.91 -14.02 -14.91
C ALA A 297 -1.31 -14.87 -13.71
N VAL A 298 -0.81 -14.50 -12.55
CA VAL A 298 -1.20 -15.04 -11.25
C VAL A 298 -1.77 -13.93 -10.37
N TYR A 299 -2.66 -14.29 -9.47
CA TYR A 299 -3.26 -13.40 -8.49
C TYR A 299 -2.78 -13.80 -7.10
N LEU A 300 -2.23 -12.84 -6.37
CA LEU A 300 -1.61 -13.06 -5.06
C LEU A 300 -2.18 -12.06 -4.04
N LEU A 301 -2.14 -12.42 -2.76
CA LEU A 301 -2.43 -11.46 -1.70
C LEU A 301 -1.26 -10.50 -1.54
N SER A 302 -1.47 -9.23 -1.90
CA SER A 302 -0.50 -8.14 -1.71
C SER A 302 -0.57 -7.51 -0.33
N ASP A 303 -1.74 -7.56 0.31
CA ASP A 303 -1.90 -7.11 1.69
C ASP A 303 -1.35 -8.14 2.68
N GLN A 304 -0.28 -7.78 3.40
CA GLN A 304 0.41 -8.69 4.31
C GLN A 304 -0.45 -9.04 5.53
N MET A 305 -1.30 -8.13 6.03
CA MET A 305 -2.20 -8.41 7.14
C MET A 305 -3.25 -9.45 6.74
N PHE A 306 -3.88 -9.31 5.56
CA PHE A 306 -4.77 -10.32 5.00
C PHE A 306 -4.04 -11.64 4.82
N ARG A 307 -2.85 -11.62 4.23
CA ARG A 307 -2.04 -12.81 3.99
C ARG A 307 -1.70 -13.55 5.27
N PHE A 308 -1.26 -12.84 6.33
CA PHE A 308 -0.98 -13.42 7.64
C PHE A 308 -2.25 -13.99 8.27
N TRP A 309 -3.34 -13.22 8.25
CA TRP A 309 -4.60 -13.62 8.83
C TRP A 309 -5.18 -14.88 8.20
N TYR A 310 -5.34 -14.92 6.87
CA TYR A 310 -5.90 -16.08 6.17
C TYR A 310 -5.00 -17.32 6.24
N LYS A 311 -3.71 -17.15 6.42
CA LYS A 311 -2.79 -18.26 6.64
C LYS A 311 -2.93 -18.89 8.02
N PHE A 312 -3.14 -18.08 9.06
CA PHE A 312 -2.96 -18.53 10.44
C PHE A 312 -4.22 -18.51 11.31
N VAL A 313 -5.13 -17.56 11.09
CA VAL A 313 -6.27 -17.34 11.98
C VAL A 313 -7.41 -18.32 11.73
N PRO A 314 -7.90 -18.57 10.49
CA PRO A 314 -9.09 -19.39 10.26
C PRO A 314 -9.01 -20.81 10.83
N GLN A 315 -7.87 -21.46 10.68
CA GLN A 315 -7.65 -22.83 11.17
C GLN A 315 -7.49 -22.93 12.70
N ASN A 316 -7.39 -21.80 13.39
CA ASN A 316 -7.24 -21.70 14.83
C ASN A 316 -8.40 -20.99 15.54
N ILE A 317 -9.48 -20.66 14.82
CA ILE A 317 -10.64 -19.89 15.37
C ILE A 317 -11.19 -20.57 16.62
N GLY A 318 -11.35 -21.91 16.64
CA GLY A 318 -11.84 -22.61 17.80
C GLY A 318 -10.97 -22.47 19.05
N LEU A 319 -9.65 -22.41 18.89
CA LEU A 319 -8.72 -22.14 20.00
C LEU A 319 -8.82 -20.69 20.47
N ILE A 320 -8.88 -19.77 19.52
CA ILE A 320 -8.92 -18.34 19.77
C ILE A 320 -10.20 -17.97 20.56
N GLN A 321 -11.37 -18.45 20.10
CA GLN A 321 -12.65 -18.17 20.73
C GLN A 321 -12.81 -18.78 22.14
N ASN A 322 -11.99 -19.76 22.49
CA ASN A 322 -11.94 -20.38 23.81
C ASN A 322 -10.74 -19.90 24.65
N ASP A 323 -10.19 -18.71 24.35
CA ASP A 323 -9.08 -18.06 25.06
C ASP A 323 -7.79 -18.91 25.15
N MET A 324 -7.56 -19.79 24.14
CA MET A 324 -6.39 -20.67 24.06
C MET A 324 -5.30 -20.09 23.14
N ALA A 325 -5.03 -18.77 23.22
CA ALA A 325 -4.07 -18.07 22.37
C ALA A 325 -2.66 -18.69 22.38
N GLU A 326 -2.23 -19.21 23.53
CA GLU A 326 -0.93 -19.89 23.67
C GLU A 326 -0.86 -21.17 22.82
N MET A 327 -1.93 -21.95 22.80
CA MET A 327 -2.00 -23.18 21.98
C MET A 327 -2.09 -22.83 20.49
N ALA A 328 -2.85 -21.81 20.13
CA ALA A 328 -2.93 -21.30 18.78
C ALA A 328 -1.53 -20.84 18.30
N TYR A 329 -0.80 -20.06 19.11
CA TYR A 329 0.55 -19.64 18.79
C TYR A 329 1.51 -20.81 18.55
N LYS A 330 1.55 -21.82 19.43
CA LYS A 330 2.40 -23.02 19.27
C LYS A 330 2.13 -23.76 17.95
N ARG A 331 0.91 -23.68 17.40
CA ARG A 331 0.58 -24.29 16.10
C ARG A 331 1.10 -23.48 14.91
N ILE A 332 1.15 -22.17 15.03
CA ILE A 332 1.57 -21.30 13.93
C ILE A 332 3.07 -21.01 13.92
N GLU A 333 3.72 -21.00 15.08
CA GLU A 333 5.14 -20.64 15.25
C GLU A 333 6.07 -21.38 14.28
N PRO A 334 5.98 -22.74 14.08
CA PRO A 334 6.84 -23.44 13.14
C PRO A 334 6.69 -23.03 11.67
N HIS A 335 5.58 -22.39 11.33
CA HIS A 335 5.22 -22.00 9.96
C HIS A 335 5.49 -20.51 9.65
N ILE A 336 5.92 -19.73 10.67
CA ILE A 336 6.21 -18.30 10.47
C ILE A 336 7.42 -18.13 9.55
N SER A 337 8.44 -18.98 9.66
CA SER A 337 9.62 -18.89 8.79
C SER A 337 9.28 -19.11 7.31
N ASP A 338 8.44 -20.08 7.01
CA ASP A 338 7.97 -20.32 5.63
C ASP A 338 7.13 -19.17 5.10
N TYR A 339 6.28 -18.57 5.97
CA TYR A 339 5.50 -17.39 5.63
C TYR A 339 6.40 -16.22 5.25
N MET A 340 7.50 -16.04 5.98
CA MET A 340 8.43 -14.94 5.79
C MET A 340 9.21 -14.98 4.48
N GLY A 341 9.31 -16.12 3.79
CA GLY A 341 10.00 -16.20 2.50
C GLY A 341 9.54 -15.11 1.54
N THR A 342 8.27 -15.06 1.24
CA THR A 342 7.69 -14.06 0.31
C THR A 342 7.62 -12.65 0.90
N VAL A 343 7.51 -12.52 2.23
CA VAL A 343 7.61 -11.20 2.90
C VAL A 343 9.02 -10.64 2.70
N PHE A 344 10.03 -11.49 2.81
CA PHE A 344 11.41 -11.09 2.63
C PHE A 344 11.72 -10.68 1.18
N GLU A 345 11.15 -11.38 0.19
CA GLU A 345 11.22 -10.93 -1.22
C GLU A 345 10.66 -9.52 -1.40
N LEU A 346 9.50 -9.21 -0.76
CA LEU A 346 8.94 -7.86 -0.77
C LEU A 346 9.89 -6.83 -0.12
N ILE A 347 10.46 -7.15 1.03
CA ILE A 347 11.43 -6.29 1.72
C ILE A 347 12.67 -6.05 0.83
N CYS A 348 13.21 -7.11 0.22
CA CYS A 348 14.34 -7.01 -0.70
C CYS A 348 14.03 -6.14 -1.92
N LYS A 349 12.82 -6.28 -2.49
CA LYS A 349 12.36 -5.44 -3.60
C LYS A 349 12.29 -3.95 -3.20
N GLN A 350 11.81 -3.64 -2.01
CA GLN A 350 11.78 -2.26 -1.49
C GLN A 350 13.20 -1.73 -1.31
N TYR A 351 14.09 -2.52 -0.74
CA TYR A 351 15.48 -2.16 -0.52
C TYR A 351 16.25 -1.92 -1.83
N VAL A 352 15.98 -2.69 -2.88
CA VAL A 352 16.53 -2.45 -4.23
C VAL A 352 16.15 -1.06 -4.74
N TYR A 353 14.92 -0.60 -4.53
CA TYR A 353 14.54 0.77 -4.91
C TYR A 353 15.25 1.83 -4.05
N GLU A 354 15.57 1.54 -2.80
CA GLU A 354 16.37 2.44 -1.96
C GLU A 354 17.82 2.55 -2.47
N LEU A 355 18.45 1.40 -2.77
CA LEU A 355 19.77 1.36 -3.38
C LEU A 355 19.82 2.13 -4.71
N ALA A 356 18.79 2.00 -5.53
CA ALA A 356 18.68 2.73 -6.79
C ALA A 356 18.61 4.25 -6.57
N ARG A 357 17.76 4.72 -5.64
CA ARG A 357 17.64 6.14 -5.29
C ARG A 357 18.95 6.71 -4.70
N ALA A 358 19.70 5.87 -3.99
CA ALA A 358 21.01 6.23 -3.44
C ALA A 358 22.15 6.17 -4.47
N GLY A 359 21.87 5.80 -5.74
CA GLY A 359 22.90 5.63 -6.77
C GLY A 359 23.85 4.46 -6.52
N GLN A 360 23.43 3.47 -5.74
CA GLN A 360 24.24 2.31 -5.34
C GLN A 360 24.00 1.07 -6.20
N LEU A 361 23.19 1.18 -7.26
CA LEU A 361 22.99 0.14 -8.25
C LEU A 361 23.63 0.54 -9.58
N ASP A 362 24.26 -0.44 -10.25
CA ASP A 362 24.81 -0.28 -11.58
C ASP A 362 23.77 -0.43 -12.70
N VAL A 363 22.49 -0.58 -12.33
CA VAL A 363 21.35 -0.74 -13.23
C VAL A 363 20.26 0.26 -12.88
N VAL A 364 19.73 0.95 -13.87
CA VAL A 364 18.56 1.83 -13.70
C VAL A 364 17.30 0.97 -13.73
N PRO A 365 16.43 0.98 -12.70
CA PRO A 365 15.28 0.10 -12.63
C PRO A 365 14.13 0.61 -13.51
N ALA A 366 14.18 0.32 -14.82
CA ALA A 366 13.06 0.53 -15.72
C ALA A 366 11.92 -0.47 -15.43
N SER A 367 12.27 -1.71 -15.07
CA SER A 367 11.33 -2.71 -14.57
C SER A 367 11.94 -3.54 -13.45
N VAL A 368 11.11 -3.90 -12.44
CA VAL A 368 11.54 -4.69 -11.27
C VAL A 368 10.45 -5.71 -10.96
N GLY A 369 10.79 -6.98 -10.95
CA GLY A 369 9.84 -8.04 -10.65
C GLY A 369 10.45 -9.42 -10.59
N ARG A 370 9.61 -10.38 -10.22
CA ARG A 370 9.90 -11.80 -10.22
C ARG A 370 9.77 -12.41 -11.62
N TRP A 371 10.49 -13.46 -11.89
CA TRP A 371 10.33 -14.23 -13.13
C TRP A 371 10.18 -15.71 -12.83
N TRP A 372 9.29 -16.37 -13.55
CA TRP A 372 9.12 -17.82 -13.55
C TRP A 372 8.84 -18.33 -14.96
N GLY A 373 9.38 -19.50 -15.26
CA GLY A 373 9.21 -20.10 -16.59
C GLY A 373 9.90 -21.44 -16.72
N THR A 374 9.81 -22.01 -17.91
CA THR A 374 10.48 -23.27 -18.24
C THR A 374 11.83 -22.98 -18.86
N ASP A 375 12.89 -23.61 -18.33
CA ASP A 375 14.15 -23.73 -19.06
C ASP A 375 13.98 -24.76 -20.17
N ASN A 376 13.98 -24.30 -21.42
CA ASN A 376 13.78 -25.18 -22.58
C ASN A 376 14.94 -26.16 -22.80
N ARG A 377 16.10 -25.97 -22.15
CA ARG A 377 17.27 -26.83 -22.25
C ARG A 377 17.14 -28.07 -21.36
N THR A 378 16.58 -27.88 -20.15
CA THR A 378 16.45 -28.92 -19.12
C THR A 378 15.01 -29.36 -18.91
N HIS A 379 14.02 -28.67 -19.51
CA HIS A 379 12.58 -28.86 -19.29
C HIS A 379 12.14 -28.70 -17.83
N THR A 380 12.93 -27.98 -17.02
CA THR A 380 12.61 -27.69 -15.61
C THR A 380 11.91 -26.35 -15.46
N GLN A 381 11.04 -26.24 -14.44
CA GLN A 381 10.48 -24.95 -14.03
C GLN A 381 11.53 -24.20 -13.22
N GLU A 382 11.83 -23.00 -13.62
CA GLU A 382 12.79 -22.13 -12.96
C GLU A 382 12.14 -20.83 -12.50
N GLU A 383 12.67 -20.26 -11.44
CA GLU A 383 12.20 -19.01 -10.85
C GLU A 383 13.39 -18.16 -10.41
N ILE A 384 13.27 -16.85 -10.55
CA ILE A 384 14.20 -15.86 -10.01
C ILE A 384 13.39 -14.87 -9.17
N ASP A 385 13.74 -14.73 -7.90
CA ASP A 385 12.97 -13.98 -6.90
C ASP A 385 12.87 -12.51 -7.27
N LEU A 386 13.94 -11.91 -7.83
CA LEU A 386 13.95 -10.51 -8.22
C LEU A 386 14.88 -10.27 -9.40
N ILE A 387 14.39 -9.55 -10.40
CA ILE A 387 15.18 -9.04 -11.52
C ILE A 387 14.93 -7.54 -11.62
N VAL A 388 16.01 -6.78 -11.76
CA VAL A 388 15.98 -5.36 -12.11
C VAL A 388 16.52 -5.23 -13.52
N ASP A 389 15.73 -4.67 -14.43
CA ASP A 389 16.07 -4.58 -15.86
C ASP A 389 15.97 -3.10 -16.29
N ASP A 390 17.00 -2.61 -16.96
CA ASP A 390 17.04 -1.24 -17.50
C ASP A 390 16.29 -1.09 -18.83
N GLY A 391 15.93 -2.22 -19.46
CA GLY A 391 15.34 -2.24 -20.80
C GLY A 391 16.35 -2.02 -21.94
N GLU A 392 17.63 -1.70 -21.62
CA GLU A 392 18.67 -1.35 -22.59
C GLU A 392 19.79 -2.40 -22.66
N GLY A 393 19.69 -3.48 -21.89
CA GLY A 393 20.65 -4.60 -21.96
C GLY A 393 21.40 -4.87 -20.65
N THR A 394 21.18 -4.09 -19.58
CA THR A 394 21.74 -4.33 -18.25
C THR A 394 20.68 -4.88 -17.31
N ALA A 395 21.01 -5.91 -16.55
CA ALA A 395 20.12 -6.45 -15.54
C ALA A 395 20.87 -6.92 -14.29
N LEU A 396 20.23 -6.70 -13.12
CA LEU A 396 20.60 -7.29 -11.85
C LEU A 396 19.65 -8.45 -11.58
N PHE A 397 20.20 -9.63 -11.27
CA PHE A 397 19.49 -10.82 -10.86
C PHE A 397 19.68 -11.03 -9.36
N ALA A 398 18.60 -11.28 -8.62
CA ALA A 398 18.71 -11.44 -7.19
C ALA A 398 17.92 -12.65 -6.67
N GLU A 399 18.44 -13.23 -5.58
CA GLU A 399 17.85 -14.34 -4.85
C GLU A 399 17.72 -13.96 -3.38
N CYS A 400 16.57 -14.28 -2.75
CA CYS A 400 16.22 -13.89 -1.39
C CYS A 400 16.08 -15.13 -0.50
N LYS A 401 16.83 -15.19 0.61
CA LYS A 401 16.84 -16.37 1.49
C LYS A 401 16.50 -16.01 2.94
N TRP A 402 15.28 -16.35 3.33
CA TRP A 402 14.84 -16.28 4.73
C TRP A 402 15.05 -17.65 5.38
N ARG A 403 16.25 -17.91 5.86
CA ARG A 403 16.68 -19.15 6.52
C ARG A 403 17.51 -18.86 7.75
N ASN A 404 17.58 -19.83 8.68
CA ASN A 404 18.44 -19.71 9.85
C ASN A 404 19.91 -19.97 9.52
N GLU A 405 20.20 -20.72 8.46
CA GLU A 405 21.54 -20.98 7.99
C GLU A 405 22.00 -19.89 7.01
N PRO A 406 23.29 -19.50 7.06
CA PRO A 406 23.89 -18.59 6.08
C PRO A 406 23.78 -19.13 4.64
N ALA A 407 23.58 -18.23 3.67
CA ALA A 407 23.53 -18.62 2.26
C ALA A 407 24.92 -19.06 1.74
N GLY A 408 24.94 -20.21 1.06
CA GLY A 408 26.14 -20.81 0.49
C GLY A 408 26.42 -20.39 -0.95
N ALA A 409 27.63 -20.73 -1.46
CA ALA A 409 28.04 -20.47 -2.83
C ALA A 409 27.12 -21.18 -3.88
N ASP A 410 26.46 -22.26 -3.50
CA ASP A 410 25.51 -22.98 -4.35
C ASP A 410 24.31 -22.12 -4.76
N VAL A 411 23.87 -21.22 -3.87
CA VAL A 411 22.78 -20.26 -4.15
C VAL A 411 23.21 -19.31 -5.27
N LEU A 412 24.43 -18.77 -5.18
CA LEU A 412 25.00 -17.89 -6.22
C LEU A 412 25.13 -18.62 -7.56
N GLN A 413 25.68 -19.84 -7.54
CA GLN A 413 25.86 -20.64 -8.76
C GLN A 413 24.53 -20.91 -9.46
N LYS A 414 23.47 -21.27 -8.70
CA LYS A 414 22.11 -21.44 -9.25
C LYS A 414 21.57 -20.16 -9.86
N LEU A 415 21.70 -19.03 -9.19
CA LEU A 415 21.25 -17.73 -9.70
C LEU A 415 21.96 -17.38 -11.00
N VAL A 416 23.31 -17.53 -11.05
CA VAL A 416 24.09 -17.28 -12.26
C VAL A 416 23.62 -18.21 -13.40
N HIS A 417 23.41 -19.50 -13.16
CA HIS A 417 22.91 -20.45 -14.15
C HIS A 417 21.51 -20.05 -14.69
N ARG A 418 20.59 -19.67 -13.79
CA ARG A 418 19.24 -19.20 -14.17
C ARG A 418 19.29 -17.92 -14.99
N SER A 419 20.23 -17.02 -14.70
CA SER A 419 20.40 -15.77 -15.45
C SER A 419 20.78 -15.98 -16.91
N GLU A 420 21.31 -17.17 -17.29
CA GLU A 420 21.63 -17.51 -18.68
C GLU A 420 20.39 -17.64 -19.58
N LEU A 421 19.20 -17.78 -18.99
CA LEU A 421 17.94 -17.73 -19.70
C LEU A 421 17.66 -16.36 -20.31
N PHE A 422 18.36 -15.32 -19.84
CA PHE A 422 18.19 -13.94 -20.25
C PHE A 422 19.35 -13.48 -21.13
N ARG A 423 19.04 -12.95 -22.30
CA ARG A 423 20.00 -12.31 -23.17
C ARG A 423 20.20 -10.86 -22.72
N ARG A 424 21.19 -10.62 -21.85
CA ARG A 424 21.59 -9.28 -21.42
C ARG A 424 23.07 -9.10 -21.63
N GLN A 425 23.49 -7.88 -22.05
CA GLN A 425 24.90 -7.56 -22.35
C GLN A 425 25.70 -7.46 -21.04
N ARG A 426 25.10 -6.88 -20.01
CA ARG A 426 25.69 -6.73 -18.67
C ARG A 426 24.78 -7.37 -17.64
N LYS A 427 25.35 -8.23 -16.81
CA LYS A 427 24.65 -8.90 -15.71
C LYS A 427 25.41 -8.63 -14.42
N SER A 428 24.66 -8.31 -13.38
CA SER A 428 25.15 -8.27 -12.01
C SER A 428 24.21 -9.09 -11.11
N TYR A 429 24.67 -9.41 -9.90
CA TYR A 429 23.95 -10.32 -9.03
C TYR A 429 23.83 -9.74 -7.63
N ALA A 430 22.76 -10.07 -6.92
CA ALA A 430 22.62 -9.80 -5.51
C ALA A 430 22.07 -11.03 -4.78
N LEU A 431 22.64 -11.33 -3.63
CA LEU A 431 22.06 -12.29 -2.71
C LEU A 431 21.61 -11.56 -1.46
N PHE A 432 20.35 -11.77 -1.12
CA PHE A 432 19.76 -11.28 0.13
C PHE A 432 19.59 -12.44 1.09
N SER A 433 20.09 -12.28 2.32
CA SER A 433 20.00 -13.34 3.32
C SER A 433 19.66 -12.80 4.70
N LYS A 434 18.71 -13.48 5.38
CA LYS A 434 18.41 -13.19 6.79
C LYS A 434 19.64 -13.41 7.68
N SER A 435 20.34 -14.53 7.52
CA SER A 435 21.38 -15.01 8.42
C SER A 435 22.82 -14.81 7.86
N GLY A 436 22.96 -13.97 6.80
CA GLY A 436 24.25 -13.70 6.19
C GLY A 436 24.74 -14.80 5.25
N PHE A 437 26.07 -14.93 5.11
CA PHE A 437 26.69 -15.71 4.04
C PHE A 437 27.84 -16.55 4.58
N THR A 438 28.02 -17.75 4.02
CA THR A 438 29.19 -18.59 4.32
C THR A 438 30.46 -17.95 3.76
N GLN A 439 31.64 -18.36 4.28
CA GLN A 439 32.91 -17.88 3.77
C GLN A 439 33.06 -18.22 2.28
N GLY A 440 32.73 -19.45 1.87
CA GLY A 440 32.77 -19.83 0.45
C GLY A 440 31.87 -19.01 -0.46
N CYS A 441 30.73 -18.50 0.05
CA CYS A 441 29.90 -17.57 -0.71
C CYS A 441 30.56 -16.20 -0.85
N ARG A 442 31.20 -15.69 0.21
CA ARG A 442 31.96 -14.43 0.18
C ARG A 442 33.12 -14.49 -0.81
N ASP A 443 33.91 -15.57 -0.74
CA ASP A 443 35.06 -15.78 -1.63
C ASP A 443 34.62 -15.87 -3.11
N ALA A 444 33.51 -16.56 -3.37
CA ALA A 444 32.93 -16.66 -4.71
C ALA A 444 32.42 -15.32 -5.23
N ALA A 445 31.79 -14.51 -4.38
CA ALA A 445 31.31 -13.15 -4.73
C ALA A 445 32.48 -12.20 -5.02
N GLU A 446 33.51 -12.22 -4.19
CA GLU A 446 34.72 -11.39 -4.34
C GLU A 446 35.46 -11.77 -5.63
N SER A 447 35.66 -13.06 -5.88
CA SER A 447 36.30 -13.56 -7.11
C SER A 447 35.58 -13.11 -8.39
N ARG A 448 34.27 -12.97 -8.34
CA ARG A 448 33.47 -12.54 -9.49
C ARG A 448 33.47 -11.01 -9.68
N GLY A 449 33.42 -10.24 -8.60
CA GLY A 449 33.39 -8.77 -8.62
C GLY A 449 32.07 -8.15 -9.10
N ASP A 450 31.10 -8.96 -9.56
CA ASP A 450 29.78 -8.54 -10.07
C ASP A 450 28.62 -8.94 -9.12
N VAL A 451 28.92 -9.26 -7.86
CA VAL A 451 27.99 -9.79 -6.87
C VAL A 451 27.92 -8.90 -5.63
N LYS A 452 26.72 -8.51 -5.24
CA LYS A 452 26.44 -7.85 -3.95
C LYS A 452 25.86 -8.87 -2.97
N LEU A 453 26.41 -8.91 -1.76
CA LEU A 453 25.91 -9.71 -0.64
C LEU A 453 25.28 -8.77 0.38
N ILE A 454 23.99 -8.94 0.66
CA ILE A 454 23.23 -8.02 1.50
C ILE A 454 22.48 -8.83 2.57
N SER A 455 22.82 -8.59 3.83
CA SER A 455 22.13 -9.23 4.97
C SER A 455 20.95 -8.40 5.46
N LEU A 456 19.98 -9.03 6.12
CA LEU A 456 18.87 -8.32 6.79
C LEU A 456 19.39 -7.27 7.80
N ALA A 457 20.55 -7.49 8.40
CA ALA A 457 21.14 -6.55 9.34
C ALA A 457 21.61 -5.23 8.70
N GLU A 458 21.79 -5.21 7.38
CA GLU A 458 22.23 -4.04 6.61
C GLU A 458 21.07 -3.23 6.01
N MET A 459 19.84 -3.78 6.04
CA MET A 459 18.63 -3.16 5.49
C MET A 459 17.94 -2.14 6.46
#